data_aeae91151e33138ea4088340eacb6024
#
_entry.id   aeae91151e33138ea4088340eacb6024
#
_cell.length_a   1.000
_cell.length_b   1.000
_cell.length_c   1.000
_cell.angle_alpha   90.00
_cell.angle_beta   90.00
_cell.angle_gamma   90.00
#
_symmetry.space_group_name_H-M   'P 1'
#
loop_
_entity.id
_entity.type
_entity.pdbx_description
1 polymer ?
#
loop_
_entity_poly.entity_id
_entity_poly.type
_entity_poly.pdbx_seq_one_letter_code
_entity_poly.pdbx_strand_id
1 'polypeptide(L)'
;MWHIRGNASAATAATTDQTVLAQMRQAEFASATEVIMRFGFVSAAGVALSAHTGNAIGIAWAAVYLASQGMHYGFLAWCRGPEQPWQVVVSHIGYALRTLVFVSLPLWLMTRPDTALIMAGALGLSALVVFLLWRKPPPRSLLPIDVAVHGLILTVLLWHFLPQAAELSAKIAIAVSAIAQMTYFAMALYGTTDMRQRLSDAAKRGVEAEKLQAIGQLSSGIAHDFNNILTVIRGNLELHAEVTDPEERDRLIGDAQLAAVRASTLVAQLLSFSRRAPLLPVDSDAHAVIAEIAAMAARLLPPGISVLTEGMDRPMTLKVDADRLNAALLNLVLNARDAINETRPGTGRIVISADTVDAAMVGDVPRSLGHGPHIRFAVTDDGPGMTAEQASRAVEPFFTTKPVGKGSGLGLASAKSFAEQSGGAMTITSRPGRTVVALYLPSTPA
;
A
#
# COMPACT_ATOMS: atom_id res chain seq x y z
N MET A 1 -20.65 -12.60 34.14
CA MET A 1 -20.57 -13.42 32.90
C MET A 1 -21.41 -12.72 31.84
N TRP A 2 -20.90 -12.01 30.89
CA TRP A 2 -21.41 -11.13 29.84
C TRP A 2 -20.66 -9.80 29.89
N HIS A 3 -19.64 -9.68 29.01
CA HIS A 3 -19.23 -8.48 28.26
C HIS A 3 -17.80 -8.70 27.72
N ILE A 4 -17.66 -9.53 26.68
CA ILE A 4 -16.53 -9.48 25.74
C ILE A 4 -17.08 -9.86 24.37
N ARG A 5 -17.69 -8.92 23.66
CA ARG A 5 -17.91 -8.95 22.22
C ARG A 5 -17.98 -7.50 21.71
N GLY A 6 -16.87 -6.94 21.29
CA GLY A 6 -16.89 -5.59 20.74
C GLY A 6 -15.52 -5.05 20.36
N ASN A 7 -14.61 -5.87 19.82
CA ASN A 7 -13.35 -5.30 19.29
C ASN A 7 -12.73 -6.11 18.12
N ALA A 8 -13.55 -6.83 17.35
CA ALA A 8 -13.07 -7.58 16.18
C ALA A 8 -13.17 -6.81 14.84
N SER A 9 -13.78 -5.62 14.82
CA SER A 9 -14.06 -4.90 13.57
C SER A 9 -12.96 -3.95 13.09
N ALA A 10 -12.09 -3.49 13.96
CA ALA A 10 -11.05 -2.52 13.58
C ALA A 10 -9.71 -3.15 13.12
N ALA A 11 -9.49 -4.43 13.41
CA ALA A 11 -8.30 -5.16 12.95
C ALA A 11 -8.39 -5.62 11.47
N THR A 12 -9.58 -5.55 10.87
CA THR A 12 -9.87 -6.15 9.56
C THR A 12 -9.47 -5.26 8.37
N ALA A 13 -9.28 -3.97 8.55
CA ALA A 13 -8.98 -3.04 7.45
C ALA A 13 -7.49 -3.04 7.02
N ALA A 14 -6.57 -3.43 7.89
CA ALA A 14 -5.12 -3.47 7.58
C ALA A 14 -4.66 -4.79 6.92
N THR A 15 -5.55 -5.77 6.73
CA THR A 15 -5.23 -7.12 6.23
C THR A 15 -5.75 -7.39 4.82
N THR A 16 -6.27 -6.42 4.10
CA THR A 16 -6.91 -6.61 2.78
C THR A 16 -5.95 -7.16 1.71
N ASP A 17 -4.64 -6.96 1.86
CA ASP A 17 -3.62 -7.51 0.95
C ASP A 17 -3.21 -8.97 1.28
N GLN A 18 -3.73 -9.54 2.36
CA GLN A 18 -3.35 -10.88 2.82
C GLN A 18 -4.45 -11.95 2.65
N THR A 19 -5.64 -11.60 2.19
CA THR A 19 -6.72 -12.57 2.01
C THR A 19 -6.43 -13.55 0.89
N VAL A 20 -6.92 -14.79 1.01
CA VAL A 20 -6.78 -15.85 0.00
C VAL A 20 -7.29 -15.39 -1.36
N LEU A 21 -8.45 -14.73 -1.38
CA LEU A 21 -9.06 -14.21 -2.62
C LEU A 21 -8.24 -13.08 -3.26
N ALA A 22 -7.60 -12.21 -2.47
CA ALA A 22 -6.71 -11.18 -2.99
C ALA A 22 -5.46 -11.79 -3.60
N GLN A 23 -4.85 -12.79 -2.95
CA GLN A 23 -3.72 -13.54 -3.49
C GLN A 23 -4.10 -14.27 -4.78
N MET A 24 -5.28 -14.89 -4.87
CA MET A 24 -5.77 -15.52 -6.10
C MET A 24 -5.93 -14.50 -7.24
N ARG A 25 -6.49 -13.31 -6.97
CA ARG A 25 -6.57 -12.24 -7.97
C ARG A 25 -5.20 -11.83 -8.49
N GLN A 26 -4.24 -11.66 -7.59
CA GLN A 26 -2.88 -11.30 -7.98
C GLN A 26 -2.18 -12.40 -8.78
N ALA A 27 -2.36 -13.67 -8.40
CA ALA A 27 -1.76 -14.80 -9.10
C ALA A 27 -2.29 -14.99 -10.53
N GLU A 28 -3.58 -14.69 -10.75
CA GLU A 28 -4.28 -15.02 -11.98
C GLU A 28 -4.49 -13.84 -12.93
N PHE A 29 -4.62 -12.62 -12.40
CA PHE A 29 -5.11 -11.45 -13.15
C PHE A 29 -4.30 -10.17 -12.92
N ALA A 30 -3.10 -10.25 -12.35
CA ALA A 30 -2.31 -9.06 -12.02
C ALA A 30 -1.80 -8.30 -13.24
N SER A 31 -1.64 -8.96 -14.39
CA SER A 31 -1.13 -8.37 -15.62
C SER A 31 -2.18 -8.45 -16.72
N ALA A 32 -2.67 -7.30 -17.18
CA ALA A 32 -3.59 -7.23 -18.31
C ALA A 32 -2.96 -7.84 -19.58
N THR A 33 -1.66 -7.63 -19.78
CA THR A 33 -0.91 -8.19 -20.91
C THR A 33 -0.91 -9.72 -20.90
N GLU A 34 -0.69 -10.35 -19.72
CA GLU A 34 -0.72 -11.81 -19.60
C GLU A 34 -2.12 -12.38 -19.87
N VAL A 35 -3.16 -11.71 -19.38
CA VAL A 35 -4.55 -12.11 -19.63
C VAL A 35 -4.90 -12.02 -21.12
N ILE A 36 -4.54 -10.91 -21.77
CA ILE A 36 -4.78 -10.69 -23.22
C ILE A 36 -4.03 -11.75 -24.05
N MET A 37 -2.73 -11.99 -23.75
CA MET A 37 -1.96 -13.01 -24.45
C MET A 37 -2.56 -14.41 -24.27
N ARG A 38 -2.97 -14.78 -23.06
CA ARG A 38 -3.62 -16.07 -22.78
C ARG A 38 -4.90 -16.24 -23.58
N PHE A 39 -5.74 -15.22 -23.63
CA PHE A 39 -6.98 -15.23 -24.42
C PHE A 39 -6.70 -15.33 -25.90
N GLY A 40 -5.72 -14.58 -26.40
CA GLY A 40 -5.30 -14.61 -27.80
C GLY A 40 -4.76 -15.98 -28.21
N PHE A 41 -3.86 -16.57 -27.43
CA PHE A 41 -3.28 -17.88 -27.74
C PHE A 41 -4.32 -19.01 -27.69
N VAL A 42 -5.21 -19.01 -26.69
CA VAL A 42 -6.27 -20.03 -26.60
C VAL A 42 -7.25 -19.90 -27.78
N SER A 43 -7.64 -18.69 -28.13
CA SER A 43 -8.53 -18.45 -29.29
C SER A 43 -7.87 -18.89 -30.60
N ALA A 44 -6.62 -18.50 -30.82
CA ALA A 44 -5.86 -18.87 -32.02
C ALA A 44 -5.67 -20.40 -32.13
N ALA A 45 -5.33 -21.07 -31.01
CA ALA A 45 -5.21 -22.53 -30.97
C ALA A 45 -6.54 -23.22 -31.25
N GLY A 46 -7.66 -22.72 -30.71
CA GLY A 46 -9.00 -23.24 -30.99
C GLY A 46 -9.39 -23.14 -32.47
N VAL A 47 -9.10 -21.98 -33.10
CA VAL A 47 -9.37 -21.76 -34.53
C VAL A 47 -8.47 -22.64 -35.39
N ALA A 48 -7.16 -22.66 -35.13
CA ALA A 48 -6.21 -23.47 -35.89
C ALA A 48 -6.55 -24.98 -35.85
N LEU A 49 -6.91 -25.46 -34.64
CA LEU A 49 -7.30 -26.84 -34.49
C LEU A 49 -8.60 -27.15 -35.21
N SER A 50 -9.61 -26.30 -35.16
CA SER A 50 -10.87 -26.48 -35.88
C SER A 50 -10.65 -26.47 -37.42
N ALA A 51 -9.76 -25.63 -37.91
CA ALA A 51 -9.37 -25.61 -39.29
C ALA A 51 -8.66 -26.91 -39.73
N HIS A 52 -7.76 -27.44 -38.89
CA HIS A 52 -7.03 -28.68 -39.17
C HIS A 52 -7.94 -29.92 -39.13
N THR A 53 -8.82 -30.00 -38.14
CA THR A 53 -9.68 -31.19 -37.94
C THR A 53 -10.98 -31.16 -38.75
N GLY A 54 -11.32 -30.03 -39.36
CA GLY A 54 -12.58 -29.85 -40.10
C GLY A 54 -13.84 -29.83 -39.23
N ASN A 55 -13.68 -29.67 -37.89
CA ASN A 55 -14.80 -29.64 -36.94
C ASN A 55 -14.68 -28.48 -35.94
N ALA A 56 -15.77 -28.17 -35.22
CA ALA A 56 -15.84 -27.04 -34.30
C ALA A 56 -15.27 -27.32 -32.88
N ILE A 57 -14.65 -28.46 -32.63
CA ILE A 57 -14.23 -28.86 -31.27
C ILE A 57 -13.26 -27.86 -30.65
N GLY A 58 -12.27 -27.39 -31.45
CA GLY A 58 -11.29 -26.40 -30.96
C GLY A 58 -11.93 -25.08 -30.57
N ILE A 59 -12.82 -24.57 -31.44
CA ILE A 59 -13.54 -23.30 -31.16
C ILE A 59 -14.47 -23.46 -29.95
N ALA A 60 -15.22 -24.57 -29.89
CA ALA A 60 -16.12 -24.84 -28.77
C ALA A 60 -15.36 -24.92 -27.43
N TRP A 61 -14.22 -25.64 -27.40
CA TRP A 61 -13.36 -25.69 -26.22
C TRP A 61 -12.84 -24.31 -25.83
N ALA A 62 -12.32 -23.52 -26.78
CA ALA A 62 -11.84 -22.17 -26.51
C ALA A 62 -12.96 -21.31 -25.92
N ALA A 63 -14.17 -21.35 -26.46
CA ALA A 63 -15.33 -20.62 -25.95
C ALA A 63 -15.67 -21.01 -24.52
N VAL A 64 -15.73 -22.32 -24.19
CA VAL A 64 -16.00 -22.81 -22.85
C VAL A 64 -14.89 -22.40 -21.87
N TYR A 65 -13.63 -22.50 -22.27
CA TYR A 65 -12.51 -22.06 -21.45
C TYR A 65 -12.57 -20.55 -21.15
N LEU A 66 -12.77 -19.70 -22.17
CA LEU A 66 -12.89 -18.26 -22.02
C LEU A 66 -14.08 -17.86 -21.15
N ALA A 67 -15.22 -18.52 -21.33
CA ALA A 67 -16.39 -18.32 -20.47
C ALA A 67 -16.09 -18.68 -19.00
N SER A 68 -15.47 -19.84 -18.75
CA SER A 68 -15.08 -20.27 -17.40
C SER A 68 -14.09 -19.30 -16.75
N GLN A 69 -13.15 -18.78 -17.52
CA GLN A 69 -12.18 -17.76 -17.09
C GLN A 69 -12.87 -16.45 -16.73
N GLY A 70 -13.80 -15.99 -17.57
CA GLY A 70 -14.59 -14.78 -17.33
C GLY A 70 -15.48 -14.88 -16.10
N MET A 71 -16.15 -16.04 -15.91
CA MET A 71 -16.95 -16.30 -14.71
C MET A 71 -16.11 -16.30 -13.43
N HIS A 72 -14.95 -16.96 -13.45
CA HIS A 72 -14.05 -16.98 -12.30
C HIS A 72 -13.51 -15.59 -11.97
N TYR A 73 -13.09 -14.82 -12.99
CA TYR A 73 -12.68 -13.43 -12.83
C TYR A 73 -13.81 -12.55 -12.26
N GLY A 74 -15.02 -12.65 -12.83
CA GLY A 74 -16.19 -11.89 -12.36
C GLY A 74 -16.52 -12.21 -10.91
N PHE A 75 -16.46 -13.49 -10.52
CA PHE A 75 -16.66 -13.90 -9.13
C PHE A 75 -15.61 -13.31 -8.20
N LEU A 76 -14.32 -13.41 -8.53
CA LEU A 76 -13.23 -12.82 -7.75
C LEU A 76 -13.33 -11.29 -7.68
N ALA A 77 -13.80 -10.63 -8.75
CA ALA A 77 -14.01 -9.19 -8.77
C ALA A 77 -15.20 -8.76 -7.92
N TRP A 78 -16.24 -9.58 -7.84
CA TRP A 78 -17.41 -9.35 -6.98
C TRP A 78 -17.07 -9.49 -5.48
N CYS A 79 -16.20 -10.43 -5.11
CA CYS A 79 -15.77 -10.69 -3.72
C CYS A 79 -14.73 -9.65 -3.24
N ARG A 80 -15.09 -8.36 -3.14
CA ARG A 80 -14.18 -7.29 -2.69
C ARG A 80 -14.33 -6.89 -1.21
N GLY A 81 -15.33 -7.42 -0.52
CA GLY A 81 -15.60 -7.18 0.91
C GLY A 81 -14.81 -8.11 1.84
N PRO A 82 -15.19 -8.18 3.12
CA PRO A 82 -14.64 -9.15 4.07
C PRO A 82 -14.79 -10.57 3.56
N GLU A 83 -13.70 -11.36 3.64
CA GLU A 83 -13.63 -12.71 3.12
C GLU A 83 -14.55 -13.64 3.90
N GLN A 84 -15.43 -14.35 3.19
CA GLN A 84 -16.30 -15.38 3.75
C GLN A 84 -15.78 -16.79 3.40
N PRO A 85 -15.85 -17.79 4.28
CA PRO A 85 -15.33 -19.14 4.02
C PRO A 85 -15.89 -19.78 2.75
N TRP A 86 -17.19 -19.59 2.46
CA TRP A 86 -17.82 -20.14 1.26
C TRP A 86 -17.27 -19.53 -0.04
N GLN A 87 -16.87 -18.23 -0.02
CA GLN A 87 -16.27 -17.55 -1.18
C GLN A 87 -14.91 -18.17 -1.54
N VAL A 88 -14.13 -18.52 -0.52
CA VAL A 88 -12.85 -19.23 -0.69
C VAL A 88 -13.08 -20.58 -1.33
N VAL A 89 -14.04 -21.37 -0.82
CA VAL A 89 -14.37 -22.70 -1.37
C VAL A 89 -14.83 -22.60 -2.82
N VAL A 90 -15.76 -21.68 -3.13
CA VAL A 90 -16.26 -21.48 -4.51
C VAL A 90 -15.12 -21.05 -5.44
N SER A 91 -14.21 -20.19 -4.99
CA SER A 91 -13.04 -19.79 -5.78
C SER A 91 -12.10 -20.96 -6.07
N HIS A 92 -11.87 -21.86 -5.12
CA HIS A 92 -11.04 -23.05 -5.31
C HIS A 92 -11.70 -24.02 -6.31
N ILE A 93 -13.01 -24.23 -6.21
CA ILE A 93 -13.78 -25.05 -7.16
C ILE A 93 -13.73 -24.42 -8.56
N GLY A 94 -13.97 -23.13 -8.66
CA GLY A 94 -13.88 -22.40 -9.94
C GLY A 94 -12.50 -22.49 -10.57
N TYR A 95 -11.46 -22.38 -9.77
CA TYR A 95 -10.07 -22.56 -10.22
C TYR A 95 -9.83 -23.98 -10.75
N ALA A 96 -10.20 -25.01 -9.99
CA ALA A 96 -10.04 -26.41 -10.39
C ALA A 96 -10.81 -26.72 -11.67
N LEU A 97 -12.09 -26.32 -11.75
CA LEU A 97 -12.93 -26.55 -12.93
C LEU A 97 -12.34 -25.90 -14.19
N ARG A 98 -11.93 -24.64 -14.10
CA ARG A 98 -11.28 -23.93 -15.20
C ARG A 98 -10.01 -24.62 -15.67
N THR A 99 -9.17 -25.08 -14.74
CA THR A 99 -7.94 -25.81 -15.06
C THR A 99 -8.24 -27.14 -15.74
N LEU A 100 -9.25 -27.86 -15.29
CA LEU A 100 -9.72 -29.10 -15.93
C LEU A 100 -10.27 -28.84 -17.34
N VAL A 101 -11.03 -27.77 -17.55
CA VAL A 101 -11.48 -27.36 -18.88
C VAL A 101 -10.30 -27.09 -19.81
N PHE A 102 -9.26 -26.37 -19.31
CA PHE A 102 -8.06 -26.14 -20.10
C PHE A 102 -7.38 -27.45 -20.54
N VAL A 103 -7.18 -28.38 -19.61
CA VAL A 103 -6.43 -29.63 -19.84
C VAL A 103 -7.21 -30.61 -20.71
N SER A 104 -8.54 -30.52 -20.78
CA SER A 104 -9.39 -31.48 -21.47
C SER A 104 -9.04 -31.64 -22.96
N LEU A 105 -8.81 -30.51 -23.66
CA LEU A 105 -8.46 -30.58 -25.08
C LEU A 105 -7.03 -31.10 -25.33
N PRO A 106 -5.97 -30.57 -24.69
CA PRO A 106 -4.63 -31.14 -24.83
C PRO A 106 -4.57 -32.64 -24.54
N LEU A 107 -5.26 -33.15 -23.52
CA LEU A 107 -5.31 -34.57 -23.23
C LEU A 107 -6.02 -35.33 -24.34
N TRP A 108 -7.17 -34.83 -24.82
CA TRP A 108 -7.91 -35.44 -25.92
C TRP A 108 -7.07 -35.52 -27.20
N LEU A 109 -6.30 -34.45 -27.51
CA LEU A 109 -5.39 -34.43 -28.67
C LEU A 109 -4.33 -35.52 -28.58
N MET A 110 -3.73 -35.73 -27.42
CA MET A 110 -2.71 -36.77 -27.21
C MET A 110 -3.24 -38.20 -27.37
N THR A 111 -4.54 -38.41 -27.34
CA THR A 111 -5.14 -39.74 -27.57
C THR A 111 -5.48 -40.01 -29.05
N ARG A 112 -5.14 -39.08 -29.96
CA ARG A 112 -5.41 -39.23 -31.41
C ARG A 112 -4.24 -39.94 -32.12
N PRO A 113 -4.51 -40.64 -33.23
CA PRO A 113 -3.44 -41.29 -34.00
C PRO A 113 -2.56 -40.34 -34.79
N ASP A 114 -3.00 -39.07 -34.97
CA ASP A 114 -2.28 -38.05 -35.75
C ASP A 114 -1.14 -37.46 -34.89
N THR A 115 0.10 -37.60 -35.39
CA THR A 115 1.30 -37.11 -34.72
C THR A 115 1.27 -35.60 -34.49
N ALA A 116 0.69 -34.81 -35.42
CA ALA A 116 0.59 -33.37 -35.27
C ALA A 116 -0.33 -32.99 -34.10
N LEU A 117 -1.44 -33.73 -33.92
CA LEU A 117 -2.35 -33.53 -32.77
C LEU A 117 -1.72 -33.96 -31.46
N ILE A 118 -0.96 -35.06 -31.41
CA ILE A 118 -0.21 -35.48 -30.24
C ILE A 118 0.78 -34.35 -29.82
N MET A 119 1.55 -33.83 -30.77
CA MET A 119 2.50 -32.74 -30.52
C MET A 119 1.79 -31.46 -30.02
N ALA A 120 0.66 -31.10 -30.64
CA ALA A 120 -0.13 -29.96 -30.17
C ALA A 120 -0.64 -30.13 -28.74
N GLY A 121 -1.11 -31.33 -28.39
CA GLY A 121 -1.51 -31.67 -27.04
C GLY A 121 -0.37 -31.58 -26.02
N ALA A 122 0.80 -32.13 -26.38
CA ALA A 122 1.99 -32.10 -25.53
C ALA A 122 2.46 -30.66 -25.28
N LEU A 123 2.48 -29.80 -26.32
CA LEU A 123 2.80 -28.39 -26.20
C LEU A 123 1.80 -27.63 -25.32
N GLY A 124 0.49 -27.94 -25.44
CA GLY A 124 -0.54 -27.36 -24.58
C GLY A 124 -0.37 -27.71 -23.11
N LEU A 125 -0.04 -28.98 -22.80
CA LEU A 125 0.26 -29.39 -21.41
C LEU A 125 1.57 -28.75 -20.89
N SER A 126 2.59 -28.64 -21.72
CA SER A 126 3.85 -27.96 -21.37
C SER A 126 3.61 -26.48 -21.06
N ALA A 127 2.76 -25.81 -21.84
CA ALA A 127 2.39 -24.41 -21.59
C ALA A 127 1.71 -24.24 -20.22
N LEU A 128 0.86 -25.20 -19.78
CA LEU A 128 0.28 -25.18 -18.45
C LEU A 128 1.35 -25.28 -17.37
N VAL A 129 2.29 -26.21 -17.49
CA VAL A 129 3.38 -26.39 -16.51
C VAL A 129 4.22 -25.11 -16.38
N VAL A 130 4.61 -24.53 -17.52
CA VAL A 130 5.34 -23.26 -17.56
C VAL A 130 4.54 -22.14 -16.88
N PHE A 131 3.24 -22.03 -17.18
CA PHE A 131 2.38 -21.04 -16.53
C PHE A 131 2.32 -21.23 -15.01
N LEU A 132 2.12 -22.46 -14.52
CA LEU A 132 2.04 -22.75 -13.08
C LEU A 132 3.34 -22.38 -12.34
N LEU A 133 4.50 -22.58 -12.98
CA LEU A 133 5.79 -22.25 -12.41
C LEU A 133 6.13 -20.75 -12.52
N TRP A 134 5.63 -20.06 -13.56
CA TRP A 134 5.96 -18.65 -13.83
C TRP A 134 5.02 -17.66 -13.16
N ARG A 135 3.75 -18.00 -12.93
CA ARG A 135 2.75 -17.12 -12.32
C ARG A 135 3.21 -16.57 -10.97
N LYS A 136 2.63 -15.45 -10.53
CA LYS A 136 2.84 -14.94 -9.17
C LYS A 136 2.49 -16.01 -8.13
N PRO A 137 3.15 -16.02 -6.95
CA PRO A 137 2.88 -17.03 -5.93
C PRO A 137 1.39 -17.09 -5.59
N PRO A 138 0.73 -18.22 -5.81
CA PRO A 138 -0.67 -18.41 -5.42
C PRO A 138 -0.76 -18.63 -3.90
N PRO A 139 -1.95 -18.51 -3.30
CA PRO A 139 -2.15 -18.97 -1.94
C PRO A 139 -1.80 -20.46 -1.84
N ARG A 140 -1.16 -20.85 -0.74
CA ARG A 140 -0.72 -22.25 -0.52
C ARG A 140 -1.81 -23.28 -0.68
N SER A 141 -3.07 -22.89 -0.43
CA SER A 141 -4.25 -23.74 -0.58
C SER A 141 -4.54 -24.20 -2.02
N LEU A 142 -3.97 -23.52 -3.04
CA LEU A 142 -4.11 -23.94 -4.45
C LEU A 142 -3.07 -24.98 -4.88
N LEU A 143 -1.93 -25.09 -4.21
CA LEU A 143 -0.86 -26.02 -4.60
C LEU A 143 -1.31 -27.48 -4.64
N PRO A 144 -2.11 -28.00 -3.68
CA PRO A 144 -2.64 -29.36 -3.76
C PRO A 144 -3.53 -29.60 -4.98
N ILE A 145 -4.29 -28.57 -5.40
CA ILE A 145 -5.14 -28.66 -6.60
C ILE A 145 -4.29 -28.78 -7.87
N ASP A 146 -3.23 -27.97 -7.98
CA ASP A 146 -2.29 -28.04 -9.11
C ASP A 146 -1.61 -29.41 -9.21
N VAL A 147 -1.17 -29.93 -8.06
CA VAL A 147 -0.57 -31.29 -7.97
C VAL A 147 -1.58 -32.37 -8.33
N ALA A 148 -2.82 -32.27 -7.85
CA ALA A 148 -3.89 -33.23 -8.15
C ALA A 148 -4.26 -33.23 -9.65
N VAL A 149 -4.38 -32.03 -10.26
CA VAL A 149 -4.66 -31.91 -11.71
C VAL A 149 -3.49 -32.50 -12.52
N HIS A 150 -2.23 -32.22 -12.13
CA HIS A 150 -1.07 -32.82 -12.81
C HIS A 150 -1.05 -34.35 -12.67
N GLY A 151 -1.38 -34.85 -11.49
CA GLY A 151 -1.52 -36.30 -11.25
C GLY A 151 -2.61 -36.94 -12.12
N LEU A 152 -3.75 -36.26 -12.29
CA LEU A 152 -4.83 -36.68 -13.17
C LEU A 152 -4.34 -36.75 -14.63
N ILE A 153 -3.61 -35.73 -15.10
CA ILE A 153 -3.02 -35.72 -16.44
C ILE A 153 -2.15 -36.96 -16.66
N LEU A 154 -1.21 -37.20 -15.75
CA LEU A 154 -0.31 -38.35 -15.83
C LEU A 154 -1.08 -39.69 -15.78
N THR A 155 -2.11 -39.80 -14.96
CA THR A 155 -2.96 -41.00 -14.85
C THR A 155 -3.66 -41.27 -16.19
N VAL A 156 -4.25 -40.25 -16.84
CA VAL A 156 -4.89 -40.41 -18.15
C VAL A 156 -3.89 -40.81 -19.22
N LEU A 157 -2.71 -40.18 -19.23
CA LEU A 157 -1.65 -40.54 -20.17
C LEU A 157 -1.13 -41.97 -19.97
N LEU A 158 -0.89 -42.37 -18.73
CA LEU A 158 -0.51 -43.74 -18.41
C LEU A 158 -1.59 -44.74 -18.82
N TRP A 159 -2.88 -44.47 -18.52
CA TRP A 159 -3.99 -45.33 -18.94
C TRP A 159 -4.03 -45.52 -20.46
N HIS A 160 -3.72 -44.45 -21.24
CA HIS A 160 -3.76 -44.50 -22.68
C HIS A 160 -2.51 -45.18 -23.30
N PHE A 161 -1.31 -44.80 -22.87
CA PHE A 161 -0.07 -45.22 -23.54
C PHE A 161 0.54 -46.53 -22.97
N LEU A 162 0.34 -46.85 -21.70
CA LEU A 162 0.92 -48.03 -21.07
C LEU A 162 0.47 -49.37 -21.71
N PRO A 163 -0.82 -49.54 -22.11
CA PRO A 163 -1.24 -50.75 -22.81
C PRO A 163 -0.66 -50.91 -24.21
N GLN A 164 -0.29 -49.80 -24.86
CA GLN A 164 0.27 -49.78 -26.23
C GLN A 164 1.74 -50.19 -26.27
N ALA A 165 2.45 -50.10 -25.12
CA ALA A 165 3.83 -50.57 -25.03
C ALA A 165 3.89 -52.10 -25.07
N ALA A 166 4.57 -52.67 -26.08
CA ALA A 166 4.68 -54.10 -26.27
C ALA A 166 5.55 -54.79 -25.22
N GLU A 167 6.67 -54.14 -24.88
CA GLU A 167 7.71 -54.70 -24.02
C GLU A 167 7.54 -54.28 -22.55
N LEU A 168 7.85 -55.19 -21.62
CA LEU A 168 7.78 -54.87 -20.18
C LEU A 168 8.80 -53.77 -19.81
N SER A 169 9.96 -53.74 -20.43
CA SER A 169 10.99 -52.68 -20.27
C SER A 169 10.42 -51.28 -20.61
N ALA A 170 9.69 -51.19 -21.71
CA ALA A 170 9.04 -49.91 -22.12
C ALA A 170 7.94 -49.50 -21.12
N LYS A 171 7.13 -50.42 -20.63
CA LYS A 171 6.15 -50.14 -19.57
C LYS A 171 6.76 -49.63 -18.29
N ILE A 172 7.83 -50.26 -17.85
CA ILE A 172 8.58 -49.81 -16.66
C ILE A 172 9.19 -48.39 -16.89
N ALA A 173 9.81 -48.16 -18.04
CA ALA A 173 10.38 -46.86 -18.37
C ALA A 173 9.33 -45.72 -18.35
N ILE A 174 8.15 -45.96 -18.94
CA ILE A 174 7.00 -45.02 -18.94
C ILE A 174 6.53 -44.74 -17.49
N ALA A 175 6.35 -45.78 -16.68
CA ALA A 175 5.90 -45.64 -15.30
C ALA A 175 6.91 -44.87 -14.43
N VAL A 176 8.21 -45.23 -14.54
CA VAL A 176 9.30 -44.54 -13.81
C VAL A 176 9.37 -43.08 -14.23
N SER A 177 9.28 -42.78 -15.53
CA SER A 177 9.30 -41.41 -16.04
C SER A 177 8.12 -40.59 -15.53
N ALA A 178 6.92 -41.16 -15.47
CA ALA A 178 5.74 -40.49 -14.91
C ALA A 178 5.87 -40.18 -13.41
N ILE A 179 6.42 -41.13 -12.63
CA ILE A 179 6.69 -40.92 -11.20
C ILE A 179 7.76 -39.81 -11.02
N ALA A 180 8.82 -39.87 -11.80
CA ALA A 180 9.88 -38.86 -11.77
C ALA A 180 9.32 -37.47 -12.11
N GLN A 181 8.52 -37.37 -13.19
CA GLN A 181 7.88 -36.11 -13.59
C GLN A 181 6.96 -35.56 -12.51
N MET A 182 6.15 -36.40 -11.90
CA MET A 182 5.27 -35.98 -10.80
C MET A 182 6.07 -35.45 -9.61
N THR A 183 7.14 -36.15 -9.23
CA THR A 183 8.01 -35.78 -8.13
C THR A 183 8.69 -34.43 -8.41
N TYR A 184 9.31 -34.28 -9.58
CA TYR A 184 10.00 -33.03 -9.96
C TYR A 184 9.02 -31.87 -10.11
N PHE A 185 7.81 -32.11 -10.66
CA PHE A 185 6.77 -31.07 -10.75
C PHE A 185 6.38 -30.56 -9.37
N ALA A 186 6.06 -31.47 -8.43
CA ALA A 186 5.70 -31.11 -7.07
C ALA A 186 6.85 -30.35 -6.37
N MET A 187 8.08 -30.87 -6.46
CA MET A 187 9.26 -30.19 -5.89
C MET A 187 9.47 -28.79 -6.48
N ALA A 188 9.35 -28.63 -7.80
CA ALA A 188 9.50 -27.35 -8.47
C ALA A 188 8.41 -26.37 -8.04
N LEU A 189 7.15 -26.82 -7.97
CA LEU A 189 6.01 -25.97 -7.61
C LEU A 189 6.10 -25.46 -6.16
N TYR A 190 6.37 -26.37 -5.21
CA TYR A 190 6.52 -25.98 -3.81
C TYR A 190 7.82 -25.20 -3.57
N GLY A 191 8.93 -25.61 -4.18
CA GLY A 191 10.22 -24.96 -4.03
C GLY A 191 10.24 -23.54 -4.58
N THR A 192 9.69 -23.32 -5.77
CA THR A 192 9.61 -21.96 -6.36
C THR A 192 8.69 -21.04 -5.54
N THR A 193 7.60 -21.56 -5.00
CA THR A 193 6.68 -20.80 -4.15
C THR A 193 7.35 -20.41 -2.83
N ASP A 194 8.00 -21.34 -2.16
CA ASP A 194 8.72 -21.10 -0.89
C ASP A 194 9.89 -20.12 -1.10
N MET A 195 10.69 -20.31 -2.15
CA MET A 195 11.80 -19.42 -2.47
C MET A 195 11.35 -17.98 -2.72
N ARG A 196 10.27 -17.78 -3.47
CA ARG A 196 9.72 -16.44 -3.74
C ARG A 196 9.17 -15.78 -2.48
N GLN A 197 8.53 -16.55 -1.60
CA GLN A 197 8.07 -16.04 -0.31
C GLN A 197 9.26 -15.59 0.55
N ARG A 198 10.30 -16.43 0.66
CA ARG A 198 11.52 -16.09 1.41
C ARG A 198 12.21 -14.84 0.87
N LEU A 199 12.29 -14.68 -0.47
CA LEU A 199 12.86 -13.48 -1.08
C LEU A 199 12.03 -12.24 -0.77
N SER A 200 10.70 -12.32 -0.84
CA SER A 200 9.80 -11.23 -0.47
C SER A 200 9.96 -10.84 1.00
N ASP A 201 10.02 -11.81 1.89
CA ASP A 201 10.19 -11.57 3.34
C ASP A 201 11.59 -11.04 3.68
N ALA A 202 12.62 -11.49 2.95
CA ALA A 202 13.97 -10.96 3.09
C ALA A 202 14.05 -9.49 2.61
N ALA A 203 13.42 -9.17 1.49
CA ALA A 203 13.34 -7.80 1.00
C ALA A 203 12.61 -6.86 1.99
N LYS A 204 11.48 -7.30 2.56
CA LYS A 204 10.77 -6.53 3.60
C LYS A 204 11.65 -6.30 4.84
N ARG A 205 12.33 -7.34 5.30
CA ARG A 205 13.27 -7.23 6.44
C ARG A 205 14.47 -6.34 6.12
N GLY A 206 14.96 -6.35 4.89
CA GLY A 206 16.02 -5.45 4.44
C GLY A 206 15.63 -3.99 4.55
N VAL A 207 14.46 -3.61 4.02
CA VAL A 207 13.92 -2.25 4.12
C VAL A 207 13.70 -1.84 5.58
N GLU A 208 13.23 -2.75 6.43
CA GLU A 208 13.03 -2.47 7.86
C GLU A 208 14.37 -2.30 8.60
N ALA A 209 15.39 -3.10 8.26
CA ALA A 209 16.74 -2.97 8.81
C ALA A 209 17.40 -1.64 8.38
N GLU A 210 17.31 -1.25 7.10
CA GLU A 210 17.78 0.06 6.62
C GLU A 210 17.10 1.22 7.37
N LYS A 211 15.79 1.10 7.59
CA LYS A 211 15.03 2.09 8.36
C LYS A 211 15.52 2.18 9.82
N LEU A 212 15.77 1.04 10.48
CA LEU A 212 16.31 1.00 11.84
C LEU A 212 17.75 1.52 11.91
N GLN A 213 18.57 1.22 10.92
CA GLN A 213 19.93 1.73 10.83
C GLN A 213 19.95 3.25 10.66
N ALA A 214 19.08 3.80 9.81
CA ALA A 214 18.91 5.26 9.67
C ALA A 214 18.52 5.92 11.02
N ILE A 215 17.60 5.30 11.77
CA ILE A 215 17.25 5.74 13.13
C ILE A 215 18.47 5.69 14.07
N GLY A 216 19.25 4.61 14.01
CA GLY A 216 20.44 4.44 14.86
C GLY A 216 21.51 5.51 14.60
N GLN A 217 21.78 5.83 13.36
CA GLN A 217 22.72 6.88 12.98
C GLN A 217 22.27 8.29 13.42
N LEU A 218 20.95 8.50 13.45
CA LEU A 218 20.35 9.77 13.85
C LEU A 218 20.16 9.91 15.36
N SER A 219 20.20 8.79 16.10
CA SER A 219 20.01 8.81 17.57
C SER A 219 20.99 9.75 18.27
N SER A 220 22.22 9.91 17.75
CA SER A 220 23.20 10.85 18.30
C SER A 220 22.79 12.31 18.07
N GLY A 221 22.33 12.67 16.87
CA GLY A 221 21.85 14.02 16.57
C GLY A 221 20.59 14.39 17.35
N ILE A 222 19.66 13.44 17.46
CA ILE A 222 18.40 13.63 18.17
C ILE A 222 18.65 13.77 19.68
N ALA A 223 19.53 12.95 20.25
CA ALA A 223 19.90 13.08 21.66
C ALA A 223 20.54 14.44 21.95
N HIS A 224 21.36 14.94 21.03
CA HIS A 224 21.94 16.28 21.10
C HIS A 224 20.86 17.37 21.07
N ASP A 225 19.92 17.30 20.11
CA ASP A 225 18.84 18.29 19.98
C ASP A 225 17.88 18.25 21.17
N PHE A 226 17.56 17.06 21.67
CA PHE A 226 16.75 16.91 22.87
C PHE A 226 17.43 17.50 24.11
N ASN A 227 18.73 17.25 24.29
CA ASN A 227 19.51 17.84 25.37
C ASN A 227 19.59 19.36 25.26
N ASN A 228 19.70 19.91 24.05
CA ASN A 228 19.67 21.37 23.83
C ASN A 228 18.31 21.97 24.26
N ILE A 229 17.21 21.33 23.89
CA ILE A 229 15.86 21.77 24.31
C ILE A 229 15.72 21.72 25.83
N LEU A 230 16.16 20.65 26.49
CA LEU A 230 16.14 20.53 27.96
C LEU A 230 17.00 21.61 28.64
N THR A 231 18.14 21.96 28.04
CA THR A 231 19.01 23.03 28.56
C THR A 231 18.31 24.40 28.47
N VAL A 232 17.58 24.67 27.37
CA VAL A 232 16.79 25.90 27.24
C VAL A 232 15.66 25.96 28.26
N ILE A 233 14.92 24.86 28.47
CA ILE A 233 13.85 24.78 29.47
C ILE A 233 14.43 25.07 30.88
N ARG A 234 15.48 24.34 31.23
CA ARG A 234 16.11 24.48 32.55
C ARG A 234 16.66 25.89 32.76
N GLY A 235 17.40 26.44 31.78
CA GLY A 235 17.98 27.76 31.90
C GLY A 235 16.94 28.88 32.06
N ASN A 236 15.81 28.80 31.33
CA ASN A 236 14.73 29.77 31.48
C ASN A 236 14.03 29.65 32.84
N LEU A 237 13.86 28.44 33.37
CA LEU A 237 13.28 28.24 34.70
C LEU A 237 14.22 28.69 35.84
N GLU A 238 15.53 28.49 35.69
CA GLU A 238 16.56 28.99 36.63
C GLU A 238 16.57 30.53 36.66
N LEU A 239 16.63 31.15 35.46
CA LEU A 239 16.58 32.63 35.34
C LEU A 239 15.26 33.21 35.85
N HIS A 240 14.13 32.57 35.62
CA HIS A 240 12.83 32.98 36.15
C HIS A 240 12.81 33.09 37.68
N ALA A 241 13.59 32.25 38.38
CA ALA A 241 13.68 32.31 39.85
C ALA A 241 14.50 33.51 40.36
N GLU A 242 15.40 34.06 39.52
CA GLU A 242 16.31 35.15 39.88
C GLU A 242 15.81 36.55 39.45
N VAL A 243 14.95 36.59 38.40
CA VAL A 243 14.42 37.83 37.84
C VAL A 243 13.22 38.32 38.68
N THR A 244 13.19 39.60 38.97
CA THR A 244 12.13 40.26 39.74
C THR A 244 11.11 41.00 38.88
N ASP A 245 11.46 41.34 37.63
CA ASP A 245 10.58 42.01 36.68
C ASP A 245 9.46 41.06 36.19
N PRO A 246 8.19 41.42 36.38
CA PRO A 246 7.06 40.55 36.01
C PRO A 246 7.00 40.25 34.51
N GLU A 247 7.29 41.23 33.62
CA GLU A 247 7.23 41.07 32.16
C GLU A 247 8.34 40.14 31.69
N GLU A 248 9.52 40.21 32.25
CA GLU A 248 10.63 39.34 31.93
C GLU A 248 10.41 37.91 32.46
N ARG A 249 9.80 37.76 33.64
CA ARG A 249 9.39 36.45 34.17
C ARG A 249 8.39 35.75 33.26
N ASP A 250 7.35 36.45 32.81
CA ASP A 250 6.34 35.88 31.92
C ASP A 250 6.95 35.47 30.57
N ARG A 251 7.92 36.24 30.05
CA ARG A 251 8.66 35.90 28.85
C ARG A 251 9.49 34.64 29.01
N LEU A 252 10.23 34.49 30.12
CA LEU A 252 11.04 33.30 30.43
C LEU A 252 10.18 32.03 30.54
N ILE A 253 8.99 32.11 31.18
CA ILE A 253 8.02 31.00 31.21
C ILE A 253 7.51 30.66 29.81
N GLY A 254 7.18 31.67 28.98
CA GLY A 254 6.77 31.47 27.58
C GLY A 254 7.83 30.73 26.77
N ASP A 255 9.09 31.11 26.91
CA ASP A 255 10.22 30.49 26.23
C ASP A 255 10.43 29.03 26.68
N ALA A 256 10.29 28.74 27.96
CA ALA A 256 10.35 27.37 28.51
C ALA A 256 9.18 26.50 28.01
N GLN A 257 7.95 27.04 27.96
CA GLN A 257 6.80 26.36 27.40
C GLN A 257 6.99 26.07 25.91
N LEU A 258 7.49 27.01 25.14
CA LEU A 258 7.80 26.83 23.72
C LEU A 258 8.82 25.73 23.50
N ALA A 259 9.87 25.68 24.30
CA ALA A 259 10.87 24.64 24.24
C ALA A 259 10.26 23.25 24.59
N ALA A 260 9.37 23.15 25.58
CA ALA A 260 8.67 21.92 25.93
C ALA A 260 7.77 21.41 24.79
N VAL A 261 7.06 22.31 24.11
CA VAL A 261 6.28 21.96 22.90
C VAL A 261 7.18 21.43 21.78
N ARG A 262 8.34 22.04 21.56
CA ARG A 262 9.33 21.54 20.58
C ARG A 262 9.83 20.14 20.93
N ALA A 263 10.12 19.87 22.21
CA ALA A 263 10.51 18.54 22.69
C ALA A 263 9.44 17.49 22.42
N SER A 264 8.18 17.80 22.74
CA SER A 264 7.03 16.91 22.49
C SER A 264 6.85 16.63 21.00
N THR A 265 7.01 17.64 20.15
CA THR A 265 6.95 17.50 18.69
C THR A 265 8.07 16.60 18.17
N LEU A 266 9.30 16.74 18.68
CA LEU A 266 10.44 15.89 18.29
C LEU A 266 10.20 14.42 18.69
N VAL A 267 9.69 14.18 19.90
CA VAL A 267 9.33 12.83 20.37
C VAL A 267 8.21 12.23 19.52
N ALA A 268 7.17 12.98 19.21
CA ALA A 268 6.07 12.53 18.35
C ALA A 268 6.57 12.18 16.94
N GLN A 269 7.49 12.97 16.36
CA GLN A 269 8.12 12.68 15.08
C GLN A 269 8.93 11.38 15.12
N LEU A 270 9.70 11.13 16.18
CA LEU A 270 10.44 9.89 16.39
C LEU A 270 9.53 8.68 16.49
N LEU A 271 8.48 8.78 17.29
CA LEU A 271 7.52 7.71 17.49
C LEU A 271 6.74 7.40 16.21
N SER A 272 6.39 8.41 15.43
CA SER A 272 5.71 8.23 14.13
C SER A 272 6.58 7.49 13.11
N PHE A 273 7.90 7.67 13.19
CA PHE A 273 8.84 6.99 12.31
C PHE A 273 9.19 5.57 12.79
N SER A 274 9.27 5.35 14.13
CA SER A 274 9.67 4.08 14.72
C SER A 274 8.56 3.03 14.79
N ARG A 275 7.30 3.42 14.96
CA ARG A 275 6.18 2.49 15.15
C ARG A 275 5.00 2.85 14.26
N ARG A 276 4.38 1.81 13.67
CA ARG A 276 2.97 1.79 13.31
C ARG A 276 2.13 1.74 14.62
N ALA A 277 2.22 2.75 15.48
CA ALA A 277 1.27 2.85 16.57
C ALA A 277 -0.13 2.98 15.91
N PRO A 278 -1.11 2.16 16.31
CA PRO A 278 -2.44 2.25 15.75
C PRO A 278 -2.97 3.68 15.96
N LEU A 279 -3.60 4.24 14.92
CA LEU A 279 -4.33 5.49 15.06
C LEU A 279 -5.48 5.28 16.04
N LEU A 280 -5.79 6.30 16.85
CA LEU A 280 -6.94 6.34 17.74
C LEU A 280 -7.96 7.35 17.20
N PRO A 281 -8.70 7.00 16.12
CA PRO A 281 -9.59 7.94 15.46
C PRO A 281 -10.81 8.21 16.34
N VAL A 282 -11.08 9.49 16.60
CA VAL A 282 -12.25 10.01 17.26
C VAL A 282 -13.03 10.94 16.32
N ASP A 283 -14.33 11.07 16.55
CA ASP A 283 -15.12 12.05 15.80
C ASP A 283 -14.67 13.47 16.18
N SER A 284 -14.24 14.23 15.19
CA SER A 284 -13.62 15.54 15.36
C SER A 284 -14.28 16.57 14.45
N ASP A 285 -14.41 17.80 14.93
CA ASP A 285 -14.83 18.96 14.16
C ASP A 285 -13.60 19.69 13.59
N ALA A 286 -13.54 19.81 12.25
CA ALA A 286 -12.43 20.48 11.59
C ALA A 286 -12.29 21.96 12.01
N HIS A 287 -13.38 22.64 12.37
CA HIS A 287 -13.33 24.01 12.87
C HIS A 287 -12.64 24.11 14.21
N ALA A 288 -12.95 23.19 15.13
CA ALA A 288 -12.31 23.14 16.45
C ALA A 288 -10.79 22.91 16.30
N VAL A 289 -10.40 21.99 15.41
CA VAL A 289 -8.98 21.71 15.10
C VAL A 289 -8.28 22.96 14.57
N ILE A 290 -8.86 23.66 13.58
CA ILE A 290 -8.22 24.87 13.02
C ILE A 290 -8.14 25.99 14.07
N ALA A 291 -9.19 26.20 14.89
CA ALA A 291 -9.17 27.20 15.93
C ALA A 291 -8.10 26.93 16.97
N GLU A 292 -7.90 25.68 17.36
CA GLU A 292 -6.86 25.24 18.29
C GLU A 292 -5.46 25.51 17.71
N ILE A 293 -5.22 25.09 16.46
CA ILE A 293 -3.95 25.31 15.78
C ILE A 293 -3.65 26.80 15.57
N ALA A 294 -4.65 27.60 15.21
CA ALA A 294 -4.48 29.05 15.05
C ALA A 294 -4.11 29.72 16.39
N ALA A 295 -4.74 29.33 17.50
CA ALA A 295 -4.42 29.81 18.83
C ALA A 295 -3.01 29.42 19.27
N MET A 296 -2.58 28.18 18.99
CA MET A 296 -1.19 27.74 19.24
C MET A 296 -0.21 28.52 18.36
N ALA A 297 -0.49 28.66 17.06
CA ALA A 297 0.35 29.37 16.12
C ALA A 297 0.56 30.83 16.55
N ALA A 298 -0.50 31.54 16.97
CA ALA A 298 -0.43 32.92 17.41
C ALA A 298 0.54 33.13 18.60
N ARG A 299 0.73 32.10 19.45
CA ARG A 299 1.69 32.14 20.56
C ARG A 299 3.12 31.78 20.18
N LEU A 300 3.29 31.02 19.09
CA LEU A 300 4.57 30.45 18.67
C LEU A 300 5.27 31.28 17.58
N LEU A 301 4.54 32.18 16.93
CA LEU A 301 5.04 32.96 15.81
C LEU A 301 5.52 34.36 16.30
N PRO A 302 6.55 34.93 15.64
CA PRO A 302 6.96 36.32 15.88
C PRO A 302 5.78 37.27 15.64
N PRO A 303 5.68 38.39 16.36
CA PRO A 303 4.55 39.34 16.27
C PRO A 303 4.27 39.87 14.84
N GLY A 304 5.25 39.89 13.96
CA GLY A 304 5.11 40.34 12.58
C GLY A 304 4.65 39.27 11.58
N ILE A 305 4.48 37.99 12.00
CA ILE A 305 3.90 36.96 11.14
C ILE A 305 2.42 36.79 11.52
N SER A 306 1.52 37.22 10.61
CA SER A 306 0.08 37.10 10.82
C SER A 306 -0.44 35.69 10.50
N VAL A 307 -1.34 35.17 11.35
CA VAL A 307 -2.08 33.93 11.11
C VAL A 307 -3.52 34.25 10.78
N LEU A 308 -4.01 33.75 9.67
CA LEU A 308 -5.40 33.89 9.23
C LEU A 308 -6.05 32.50 9.10
N THR A 309 -7.35 32.43 9.35
CA THR A 309 -8.13 31.20 9.16
C THR A 309 -9.18 31.45 8.07
N GLU A 310 -9.35 30.48 7.15
CA GLU A 310 -10.28 30.55 6.03
C GLU A 310 -11.09 29.25 5.87
N GLY A 311 -12.23 29.29 5.18
CA GLY A 311 -12.98 28.10 4.78
C GLY A 311 -13.83 27.46 5.88
N MET A 312 -14.33 28.25 6.84
CA MET A 312 -15.10 27.75 8.00
C MET A 312 -16.61 27.97 7.89
N ASP A 313 -17.16 27.98 6.67
CA ASP A 313 -18.55 28.35 6.43
C ASP A 313 -19.57 27.24 6.69
N ARG A 314 -19.14 25.99 6.81
CA ARG A 314 -20.02 24.81 6.99
C ARG A 314 -19.45 23.84 8.02
N PRO A 315 -20.29 23.17 8.82
CA PRO A 315 -19.84 22.12 9.72
C PRO A 315 -19.11 21.01 8.95
N MET A 316 -17.92 20.64 9.41
CA MET A 316 -17.09 19.60 8.77
C MET A 316 -16.66 18.60 9.83
N THR A 317 -17.20 17.38 9.77
CA THR A 317 -16.87 16.30 10.69
C THR A 317 -16.03 15.23 10.00
N LEU A 318 -15.05 14.71 10.73
CA LEU A 318 -14.21 13.61 10.26
C LEU A 318 -13.82 12.71 11.44
N LYS A 319 -13.51 11.46 11.12
CA LYS A 319 -13.02 10.51 12.10
C LYS A 319 -11.50 10.40 12.00
N VAL A 320 -10.78 10.99 12.95
CA VAL A 320 -9.32 11.15 12.88
C VAL A 320 -8.69 11.08 14.27
N ASP A 321 -7.41 10.73 14.34
CA ASP A 321 -6.59 10.91 15.53
C ASP A 321 -6.26 12.40 15.67
N ALA A 322 -7.00 13.10 16.55
CA ALA A 322 -6.94 14.55 16.69
C ALA A 322 -5.55 15.03 17.13
N ASP A 323 -4.89 14.31 18.04
CA ASP A 323 -3.56 14.69 18.54
C ASP A 323 -2.52 14.63 17.40
N ARG A 324 -2.59 13.62 16.55
CA ARG A 324 -1.70 13.49 15.39
C ARG A 324 -2.03 14.50 14.28
N LEU A 325 -3.29 14.82 14.07
CA LEU A 325 -3.69 15.88 13.14
C LEU A 325 -3.15 17.23 13.60
N ASN A 326 -3.33 17.55 14.88
CA ASN A 326 -2.80 18.78 15.49
C ASN A 326 -1.27 18.84 15.35
N ALA A 327 -0.57 17.77 15.65
CA ALA A 327 0.90 17.69 15.48
C ALA A 327 1.33 17.88 14.02
N ALA A 328 0.60 17.29 13.06
CA ALA A 328 0.89 17.44 11.64
C ALA A 328 0.68 18.89 11.19
N LEU A 329 -0.45 19.52 11.51
CA LEU A 329 -0.74 20.90 11.14
C LEU A 329 0.23 21.87 11.78
N LEU A 330 0.58 21.68 13.07
CA LEU A 330 1.57 22.50 13.74
C LEU A 330 2.95 22.41 13.06
N ASN A 331 3.37 21.23 12.65
CA ASN A 331 4.60 21.04 11.87
C ASN A 331 4.56 21.84 10.56
N LEU A 332 3.41 21.87 9.85
CA LEU A 332 3.28 22.66 8.63
C LEU A 332 3.40 24.15 8.92
N VAL A 333 2.78 24.64 9.99
CA VAL A 333 2.85 26.05 10.42
C VAL A 333 4.29 26.45 10.80
N LEU A 334 5.02 25.60 11.54
CA LEU A 334 6.40 25.84 11.90
C LEU A 334 7.33 25.86 10.68
N ASN A 335 7.08 24.97 9.70
CA ASN A 335 7.82 24.98 8.45
C ASN A 335 7.55 26.26 7.63
N ALA A 336 6.30 26.71 7.58
CA ALA A 336 5.92 27.98 6.95
C ALA A 336 6.62 29.19 7.60
N ARG A 337 6.62 29.27 8.94
CA ARG A 337 7.37 30.30 9.70
C ARG A 337 8.84 30.32 9.33
N ASP A 338 9.47 29.15 9.33
CA ASP A 338 10.90 29.04 9.07
C ASP A 338 11.22 29.49 7.64
N ALA A 339 10.39 29.09 6.65
CA ALA A 339 10.55 29.53 5.27
C ALA A 339 10.39 31.06 5.10
N ILE A 340 9.42 31.68 5.78
CA ILE A 340 9.24 33.14 5.79
C ILE A 340 10.48 33.80 6.39
N ASN A 341 10.99 33.30 7.52
CA ASN A 341 12.14 33.88 8.22
C ASN A 341 13.45 33.78 7.44
N GLU A 342 13.59 32.86 6.47
CA GLU A 342 14.77 32.79 5.59
C GLU A 342 14.92 34.03 4.70
N THR A 343 13.82 34.64 4.28
CA THR A 343 13.82 35.77 3.34
C THR A 343 13.37 37.09 3.95
N ARG A 344 12.44 37.05 4.90
CA ARG A 344 11.83 38.21 5.55
C ARG A 344 11.68 37.95 7.05
N PRO A 345 12.78 38.08 7.84
CA PRO A 345 12.72 37.78 9.26
C PRO A 345 11.60 38.52 10.00
N GLY A 346 10.71 37.78 10.61
CA GLY A 346 9.63 38.30 11.44
C GLY A 346 8.48 39.00 10.69
N THR A 347 8.39 38.93 9.36
CA THR A 347 7.30 39.59 8.61
C THR A 347 6.75 38.68 7.53
N GLY A 348 5.47 38.33 7.63
CA GLY A 348 4.81 37.45 6.67
C GLY A 348 3.41 37.05 7.05
N ARG A 349 2.83 36.15 6.26
CA ARG A 349 1.46 35.67 6.44
C ARG A 349 1.36 34.16 6.27
N ILE A 350 0.69 33.53 7.23
CA ILE A 350 0.31 32.13 7.17
C ILE A 350 -1.21 32.04 7.18
N VAL A 351 -1.80 31.31 6.24
CA VAL A 351 -3.22 31.03 6.17
C VAL A 351 -3.47 29.54 6.45
N ILE A 352 -4.30 29.25 7.42
CA ILE A 352 -4.74 27.88 7.76
C ILE A 352 -6.20 27.75 7.30
N SER A 353 -6.50 26.79 6.45
CA SER A 353 -7.85 26.63 5.90
C SER A 353 -8.34 25.19 5.98
N ALA A 354 -9.67 25.00 6.07
CA ALA A 354 -10.32 23.74 5.81
C ALA A 354 -11.47 23.93 4.85
N ASP A 355 -11.60 23.02 3.90
CA ASP A 355 -12.69 22.98 2.94
C ASP A 355 -13.05 21.52 2.58
N THR A 356 -14.32 21.29 2.21
CA THR A 356 -14.76 20.00 1.73
C THR A 356 -14.50 19.91 0.23
N VAL A 357 -13.81 18.86 -0.18
CA VAL A 357 -13.49 18.59 -1.59
C VAL A 357 -14.01 17.22 -2.00
N ASP A 358 -14.57 17.12 -3.21
CA ASP A 358 -14.87 15.84 -3.82
C ASP A 358 -13.69 15.43 -4.70
N ALA A 359 -13.08 14.29 -4.38
CA ALA A 359 -11.93 13.77 -5.10
C ALA A 359 -12.20 13.56 -6.61
N ALA A 360 -13.47 13.43 -7.01
CA ALA A 360 -13.86 13.28 -8.41
C ALA A 360 -13.87 14.59 -9.21
N MET A 361 -13.90 15.76 -8.54
CA MET A 361 -14.12 17.07 -9.18
C MET A 361 -12.89 17.99 -9.22
N VAL A 362 -11.81 17.67 -8.52
CA VAL A 362 -10.64 18.54 -8.39
C VAL A 362 -9.45 17.95 -9.10
N GLY A 363 -8.97 18.59 -10.17
CA GLY A 363 -7.86 18.12 -11.02
C GLY A 363 -6.49 17.99 -10.34
N ASP A 364 -6.28 18.66 -9.20
CA ASP A 364 -5.03 18.64 -8.42
C ASP A 364 -5.03 17.63 -7.26
N VAL A 365 -6.08 16.81 -7.15
CA VAL A 365 -6.19 15.78 -6.11
C VAL A 365 -5.40 14.53 -6.51
N PRO A 366 -4.58 13.96 -5.61
CA PRO A 366 -3.84 12.73 -5.90
C PRO A 366 -4.79 11.60 -6.34
N ARG A 367 -4.46 10.93 -7.44
CA ARG A 367 -5.23 9.77 -7.96
C ARG A 367 -5.32 8.60 -6.98
N SER A 368 -4.57 8.65 -5.89
CA SER A 368 -4.58 7.66 -4.81
C SER A 368 -5.73 7.84 -3.82
N LEU A 369 -6.44 8.99 -3.83
CA LEU A 369 -7.60 9.20 -2.99
C LEU A 369 -8.78 8.36 -3.47
N GLY A 370 -9.43 7.66 -2.52
CA GLY A 370 -10.66 6.92 -2.77
C GLY A 370 -11.79 7.84 -3.24
N HIS A 371 -12.83 7.26 -3.83
CA HIS A 371 -14.05 8.02 -4.17
C HIS A 371 -14.76 8.47 -2.90
N GLY A 372 -15.26 9.71 -2.89
CA GLY A 372 -16.06 10.27 -1.80
C GLY A 372 -15.57 11.63 -1.32
N PRO A 373 -16.32 12.26 -0.41
CA PRO A 373 -15.98 13.57 0.13
C PRO A 373 -14.77 13.48 1.07
N HIS A 374 -13.88 14.46 0.96
CA HIS A 374 -12.72 14.62 1.81
C HIS A 374 -12.70 16.02 2.41
N ILE A 375 -12.12 16.16 3.59
CA ILE A 375 -11.76 17.47 4.16
C ILE A 375 -10.31 17.72 3.81
N ARG A 376 -10.07 18.86 3.16
CA ARG A 376 -8.75 19.37 2.85
C ARG A 376 -8.36 20.38 3.92
N PHE A 377 -7.33 20.09 4.70
CA PHE A 377 -6.64 21.04 5.58
C PHE A 377 -5.45 21.59 4.85
N ALA A 378 -5.34 22.91 4.69
CA ALA A 378 -4.21 23.51 4.00
C ALA A 378 -3.53 24.58 4.84
N VAL A 379 -2.20 24.58 4.80
CA VAL A 379 -1.36 25.64 5.33
C VAL A 379 -0.69 26.32 4.15
N THR A 380 -0.94 27.63 4.00
CA THR A 380 -0.40 28.49 2.94
C THR A 380 0.52 29.51 3.56
N ASP A 381 1.73 29.67 3.03
CA ASP A 381 2.68 30.71 3.40
C ASP A 381 3.05 31.59 2.21
N ASP A 382 3.52 32.81 2.51
CA ASP A 382 4.06 33.77 1.55
C ASP A 382 5.60 33.81 1.54
N GLY A 383 6.24 32.68 1.93
CA GLY A 383 7.68 32.49 1.93
C GLY A 383 8.29 32.43 0.52
N PRO A 384 9.59 32.10 0.41
CA PRO A 384 10.34 32.13 -0.88
C PRO A 384 9.80 31.08 -1.88
N GLY A 385 9.10 30.05 -1.42
CA GLY A 385 8.71 28.91 -2.23
C GLY A 385 9.82 27.88 -2.38
N MET A 386 9.49 26.82 -3.12
CA MET A 386 10.39 25.69 -3.42
C MET A 386 10.49 25.50 -4.93
N THR A 387 11.66 25.07 -5.42
CA THR A 387 11.80 24.57 -6.79
C THR A 387 11.02 23.26 -6.95
N ALA A 388 10.71 22.86 -8.19
CA ALA A 388 10.03 21.59 -8.46
C ALA A 388 10.81 20.39 -7.92
N GLU A 389 12.14 20.42 -7.99
CA GLU A 389 13.02 19.39 -7.41
C GLU A 389 12.93 19.37 -5.88
N GLN A 390 13.00 20.52 -5.23
CA GLN A 390 12.85 20.62 -3.78
C GLN A 390 11.47 20.14 -3.32
N ALA A 391 10.39 20.55 -3.99
CA ALA A 391 9.04 20.14 -3.65
C ALA A 391 8.82 18.61 -3.77
N SER A 392 9.40 17.97 -4.80
CA SER A 392 9.33 16.53 -4.97
C SER A 392 10.06 15.75 -3.86
N ARG A 393 11.21 16.28 -3.41
CA ARG A 393 12.04 15.66 -2.36
C ARG A 393 11.65 16.07 -0.95
N ALA A 394 10.87 17.14 -0.78
CA ALA A 394 10.49 17.68 0.53
C ALA A 394 9.72 16.66 1.41
N VAL A 395 9.14 15.63 0.80
CA VAL A 395 8.44 14.54 1.50
C VAL A 395 9.35 13.34 1.80
N GLU A 396 10.60 13.35 1.31
CA GLU A 396 11.58 12.32 1.66
C GLU A 396 12.02 12.51 3.12
N PRO A 397 12.04 11.46 3.94
CA PRO A 397 12.56 11.56 5.29
C PRO A 397 14.00 12.11 5.29
N PHE A 398 14.27 13.03 6.23
CA PHE A 398 15.58 13.68 6.42
C PHE A 398 16.00 14.67 5.34
N PHE A 399 15.22 14.87 4.30
CA PHE A 399 15.49 15.92 3.34
C PHE A 399 15.25 17.29 3.97
N THR A 400 16.26 18.14 3.95
CA THR A 400 16.18 19.52 4.46
C THR A 400 17.13 20.43 3.68
N THR A 401 16.68 21.65 3.42
CA THR A 401 17.49 22.71 2.85
C THR A 401 18.15 23.57 3.93
N LYS A 402 17.78 23.35 5.20
CA LYS A 402 18.31 24.12 6.34
C LYS A 402 19.71 23.62 6.74
N PRO A 403 20.56 24.51 7.31
CA PRO A 403 21.87 24.13 7.84
C PRO A 403 21.76 22.95 8.84
N VAL A 404 22.84 22.17 8.93
CA VAL A 404 22.96 21.05 9.87
C VAL A 404 22.60 21.50 11.29
N GLY A 405 21.67 20.78 11.93
CA GLY A 405 21.18 21.08 13.29
C GLY A 405 20.02 22.08 13.36
N LYS A 406 19.56 22.68 12.24
CA LYS A 406 18.41 23.61 12.21
C LYS A 406 17.14 23.02 11.59
N GLY A 407 17.18 21.78 11.09
CA GLY A 407 16.03 21.09 10.54
C GLY A 407 16.21 19.59 10.57
N SER A 408 15.24 18.86 11.13
CA SER A 408 15.24 17.39 11.18
C SER A 408 14.92 16.73 9.84
N GLY A 409 14.30 17.45 8.89
CA GLY A 409 13.79 16.90 7.63
C GLY A 409 12.66 15.86 7.80
N LEU A 410 12.06 15.75 9.00
CA LEU A 410 11.03 14.76 9.33
C LEU A 410 9.61 15.33 9.30
N GLY A 411 9.43 16.65 9.39
CA GLY A 411 8.11 17.26 9.55
C GLY A 411 7.14 16.95 8.41
N LEU A 412 7.53 17.19 7.16
CA LEU A 412 6.69 16.92 5.99
C LEU A 412 6.50 15.42 5.74
N ALA A 413 7.54 14.61 5.94
CA ALA A 413 7.47 13.17 5.85
C ALA A 413 6.50 12.57 6.88
N SER A 414 6.48 13.09 8.11
CA SER A 414 5.55 12.68 9.17
C SER A 414 4.11 13.08 8.85
N ALA A 415 3.87 14.30 8.37
CA ALA A 415 2.54 14.76 7.97
C ALA A 415 1.99 13.94 6.80
N LYS A 416 2.81 13.61 5.80
CA LYS A 416 2.45 12.72 4.70
C LYS A 416 2.09 11.31 5.20
N SER A 417 2.94 10.72 6.05
CA SER A 417 2.70 9.39 6.62
C SER A 417 1.41 9.33 7.43
N PHE A 418 1.10 10.37 8.21
CA PHE A 418 -0.15 10.50 8.95
C PHE A 418 -1.35 10.55 8.00
N ALA A 419 -1.31 11.38 6.95
CA ALA A 419 -2.40 11.47 5.97
C ALA A 419 -2.66 10.11 5.29
N GLU A 420 -1.61 9.41 4.85
CA GLU A 420 -1.70 8.09 4.22
C GLU A 420 -2.25 7.02 5.19
N GLN A 421 -1.82 7.01 6.46
CA GLN A 421 -2.33 6.10 7.49
C GLN A 421 -3.81 6.36 7.83
N SER A 422 -4.26 7.62 7.68
CA SER A 422 -5.65 8.02 7.86
C SER A 422 -6.52 7.77 6.61
N GLY A 423 -6.00 7.08 5.59
CA GLY A 423 -6.72 6.80 4.34
C GLY A 423 -6.82 8.00 3.40
N GLY A 424 -6.01 9.02 3.63
CA GLY A 424 -5.95 10.26 2.88
C GLY A 424 -4.67 10.43 2.07
N ALA A 425 -4.36 11.68 1.72
CA ALA A 425 -3.14 12.05 0.99
C ALA A 425 -2.63 13.43 1.37
N MET A 426 -1.40 13.76 0.97
CA MET A 426 -0.82 15.10 1.11
C MET A 426 -0.34 15.61 -0.25
N THR A 427 -0.52 16.92 -0.50
CA THR A 427 0.03 17.61 -1.68
C THR A 427 0.87 18.81 -1.26
N ILE A 428 1.85 19.14 -2.09
CA ILE A 428 2.65 20.36 -1.98
C ILE A 428 2.56 21.09 -3.32
N THR A 429 2.08 22.31 -3.29
CA THR A 429 2.08 23.21 -4.45
C THR A 429 2.88 24.44 -4.07
N SER A 430 3.99 24.68 -4.76
CA SER A 430 4.88 25.78 -4.42
C SER A 430 5.27 26.58 -5.64
N ARG A 431 5.34 27.90 -5.47
CA ARG A 431 5.84 28.89 -6.44
C ARG A 431 6.47 30.03 -5.66
N PRO A 432 7.33 30.85 -6.29
CA PRO A 432 7.91 32.01 -5.61
C PRO A 432 6.85 32.88 -4.95
N GLY A 433 6.99 33.13 -3.65
CA GLY A 433 6.07 33.94 -2.85
C GLY A 433 4.83 33.20 -2.37
N ARG A 434 4.68 31.88 -2.61
CA ARG A 434 3.55 31.11 -2.11
C ARG A 434 3.84 29.62 -2.07
N THR A 435 3.73 29.00 -0.88
CA THR A 435 3.67 27.55 -0.73
C THR A 435 2.36 27.15 -0.11
N VAL A 436 1.76 26.07 -0.61
CA VAL A 436 0.55 25.44 -0.08
C VAL A 436 0.88 23.99 0.20
N VAL A 437 0.75 23.58 1.45
CA VAL A 437 0.80 22.16 1.84
C VAL A 437 -0.58 21.75 2.32
N ALA A 438 -1.18 20.74 1.67
CA ALA A 438 -2.54 20.33 1.95
C ALA A 438 -2.61 18.84 2.33
N LEU A 439 -3.35 18.54 3.40
CA LEU A 439 -3.73 17.21 3.85
C LEU A 439 -5.17 16.94 3.46
N TYR A 440 -5.43 15.86 2.77
CA TYR A 440 -6.78 15.40 2.39
C TYR A 440 -7.14 14.21 3.26
N LEU A 441 -8.19 14.32 4.05
CA LEU A 441 -8.64 13.27 4.96
C LEU A 441 -10.10 12.89 4.66
N PRO A 442 -10.48 11.60 4.72
CA PRO A 442 -11.86 11.18 4.48
C PRO A 442 -12.82 11.90 5.44
N SER A 443 -13.89 12.50 4.91
CA SER A 443 -14.94 13.07 5.75
C SER A 443 -15.93 11.98 6.18
N THR A 444 -16.52 12.15 7.35
CA THR A 444 -17.68 11.36 7.74
C THR A 444 -18.90 12.01 7.11
N PRO A 445 -19.78 11.28 6.38
CA PRO A 445 -21.05 11.87 5.93
C PRO A 445 -21.83 12.37 7.13
N ALA A 446 -22.37 13.59 7.03
CA ALA A 446 -23.20 14.20 8.06
C ALA A 446 -24.54 13.45 8.20
#